data_6e55166d24f9b322d61aa479d35aeb47
#
_entry.id   6e55166d24f9b322d61aa479d35aeb47
#
_cell.length_a   1.000
_cell.length_b   1.000
_cell.length_c   1.000
_cell.angle_alpha   90.00
_cell.angle_beta   90.00
_cell.angle_gamma   90.00
#
_symmetry.space_group_name_H-M   'P 1'
#
loop_
_entity.id
_entity.type
_entity.pdbx_description
1 polymer ?
#
loop_
_entity_poly.entity_id
_entity_poly.type
_entity_poly.pdbx_seq_one_letter_code
_entity_poly.pdbx_strand_id
1 'polypeptide(L)'
;MSIYKHILNSKKNKSKLFALLVDPDKQDKNDLLILIEKSIIAKVDIFFIGGSLLMDDKLEDCITTIKSKSNIPVMLFPGNSMQISNKADSILFLSLISGRNPHTLIGQQVISAPLLKQTNLEIISTGYMLIDSGEATTASYMSNTTPIPHAKHNIATATAIAGEMLGLKLIFLDGGSGAKQAISTKMISSVSSQIDIPLIVGGGIRS
;
A
#
# COMPACT_ATOMS: atom_id res chain seq x y z
N MET A 1 6.56 -17.20 -7.22
CA MET A 1 7.34 -16.89 -5.98
C MET A 1 6.44 -16.09 -5.06
N SER A 2 6.38 -16.38 -3.74
CA SER A 2 5.56 -15.58 -2.81
C SER A 2 6.19 -14.19 -2.62
N ILE A 3 5.43 -13.14 -2.89
CA ILE A 3 5.88 -11.75 -2.73
C ILE A 3 6.11 -11.45 -1.25
N TYR A 4 5.24 -11.96 -0.37
CA TYR A 4 5.42 -11.77 1.07
C TYR A 4 6.72 -12.41 1.58
N LYS A 5 7.07 -13.62 1.09
CA LYS A 5 8.36 -14.23 1.42
C LYS A 5 9.54 -13.40 0.91
N HIS A 6 9.42 -12.78 -0.26
CA HIS A 6 10.44 -11.87 -0.77
C HIS A 6 10.63 -10.65 0.15
N ILE A 7 9.53 -10.02 0.59
CA ILE A 7 9.54 -8.90 1.54
C ILE A 7 10.20 -9.31 2.88
N LEU A 8 9.84 -10.49 3.43
CA LEU A 8 10.43 -10.99 4.66
C LEU A 8 11.93 -11.25 4.53
N ASN A 9 12.36 -11.84 3.42
CA ASN A 9 13.78 -12.09 3.16
C ASN A 9 14.57 -10.79 3.07
N SER A 10 14.02 -9.78 2.39
CA SER A 10 14.65 -8.47 2.30
C SER A 10 14.77 -7.79 3.66
N LYS A 11 13.74 -7.88 4.52
CA LYS A 11 13.81 -7.40 5.90
C LYS A 11 14.91 -8.12 6.67
N LYS A 12 14.96 -9.46 6.61
CA LYS A 12 15.98 -10.28 7.28
C LYS A 12 17.40 -9.91 6.84
N ASN A 13 17.58 -9.67 5.56
CA ASN A 13 18.87 -9.30 4.97
C ASN A 13 19.18 -7.80 5.11
N LYS A 14 18.32 -7.01 5.77
CA LYS A 14 18.43 -5.55 5.91
C LYS A 14 18.52 -4.81 4.57
N SER A 15 18.06 -5.42 3.48
CA SER A 15 17.92 -4.76 2.18
C SER A 15 16.60 -4.00 2.12
N LYS A 16 16.58 -2.93 1.31
CA LYS A 16 15.36 -2.15 1.08
C LYS A 16 14.76 -2.54 -0.25
N LEU A 17 13.44 -2.56 -0.30
CA LEU A 17 12.68 -2.72 -1.54
C LEU A 17 12.09 -1.37 -1.94
N PHE A 18 12.03 -1.14 -3.24
CA PHE A 18 11.38 0.01 -3.83
C PHE A 18 10.11 -0.42 -4.54
N ALA A 19 8.96 0.04 -4.02
CA ALA A 19 7.67 -0.17 -4.66
C ALA A 19 7.20 1.13 -5.34
N LEU A 20 6.74 1.03 -6.57
CA LEU A 20 6.18 2.16 -7.32
C LEU A 20 4.66 2.03 -7.41
N LEU A 21 3.95 3.05 -6.91
CA LEU A 21 2.50 3.14 -7.03
C LEU A 21 2.10 3.71 -8.39
N VAL A 22 1.25 2.98 -9.09
CA VAL A 22 0.62 3.38 -10.34
C VAL A 22 -0.89 3.52 -10.11
N ASP A 23 -1.40 4.71 -10.32
CA ASP A 23 -2.83 5.01 -10.32
C ASP A 23 -3.35 4.86 -11.76
N PRO A 24 -4.21 3.85 -12.06
CA PRO A 24 -4.65 3.57 -13.42
C PRO A 24 -5.36 4.74 -14.11
N ASP A 25 -6.04 5.59 -13.33
CA ASP A 25 -6.80 6.73 -13.88
C ASP A 25 -5.90 7.88 -14.31
N LYS A 26 -4.67 7.95 -13.76
CA LYS A 26 -3.70 9.02 -14.04
C LYS A 26 -2.72 8.68 -15.16
N GLN A 27 -2.82 7.50 -15.74
CA GLN A 27 -1.91 7.06 -16.78
C GLN A 27 -2.65 6.90 -18.10
N ASP A 28 -2.15 7.54 -19.17
CA ASP A 28 -2.47 7.09 -20.51
C ASP A 28 -1.57 5.91 -20.91
N LYS A 29 -1.87 5.28 -22.05
CA LYS A 29 -1.15 4.07 -22.48
C LYS A 29 0.32 4.33 -22.77
N ASN A 30 0.67 5.49 -23.33
CA ASN A 30 2.05 5.82 -23.69
C ASN A 30 2.84 6.17 -22.42
N ASP A 31 2.26 6.96 -21.52
CA ASP A 31 2.87 7.30 -20.23
C ASP A 31 3.15 6.05 -19.41
N LEU A 32 2.21 5.09 -19.40
CA LEU A 32 2.40 3.81 -18.71
C LEU A 32 3.58 3.02 -19.30
N LEU A 33 3.72 2.95 -20.62
CA LEU A 33 4.84 2.26 -21.25
C LEU A 33 6.19 2.91 -20.89
N ILE A 34 6.28 4.23 -20.95
CA ILE A 34 7.48 4.98 -20.52
C ILE A 34 7.77 4.73 -19.04
N LEU A 35 6.75 4.72 -18.20
CA LEU A 35 6.88 4.45 -16.76
C LEU A 35 7.45 3.05 -16.50
N ILE A 36 6.97 2.04 -17.23
CA ILE A 36 7.45 0.65 -17.11
C ILE A 36 8.93 0.56 -17.48
N GLU A 37 9.34 1.16 -18.61
CA GLU A 37 10.75 1.18 -19.04
C GLU A 37 11.65 1.85 -17.99
N LYS A 38 11.26 3.01 -17.49
CA LYS A 38 11.99 3.70 -16.41
C LYS A 38 12.07 2.86 -15.14
N SER A 39 10.99 2.13 -14.80
CA SER A 39 10.92 1.27 -13.62
C SER A 39 11.88 0.09 -13.71
N ILE A 40 12.02 -0.51 -14.90
CA ILE A 40 12.99 -1.60 -15.16
C ILE A 40 14.43 -1.07 -14.97
N ILE A 41 14.73 0.09 -15.55
CA ILE A 41 16.06 0.73 -15.42
C ILE A 41 16.36 1.08 -13.96
N ALA A 42 15.36 1.62 -13.24
CA ALA A 42 15.48 1.98 -11.83
C ALA A 42 15.44 0.78 -10.86
N LYS A 43 15.28 -0.44 -11.39
CA LYS A 43 15.18 -1.68 -10.60
C LYS A 43 14.09 -1.62 -9.54
N VAL A 44 12.89 -1.17 -9.94
CA VAL A 44 11.70 -1.25 -9.08
C VAL A 44 11.44 -2.71 -8.74
N ASP A 45 11.21 -3.00 -7.47
CA ASP A 45 11.00 -4.37 -6.98
C ASP A 45 9.54 -4.82 -7.08
N ILE A 46 8.58 -3.90 -6.92
CA ILE A 46 7.14 -4.20 -6.91
C ILE A 46 6.36 -3.02 -7.51
N PHE A 47 5.41 -3.29 -8.40
CA PHE A 47 4.39 -2.32 -8.75
C PHE A 47 3.20 -2.42 -7.79
N PHE A 48 2.84 -1.32 -7.14
CA PHE A 48 1.54 -1.16 -6.49
C PHE A 48 0.56 -0.58 -7.49
N ILE A 49 -0.62 -1.19 -7.63
CA ILE A 49 -1.66 -0.72 -8.56
C ILE A 49 -2.95 -0.44 -7.79
N GLY A 50 -3.46 0.78 -7.93
CA GLY A 50 -4.69 1.20 -7.29
C GLY A 50 -4.73 2.69 -7.02
N GLY A 51 -5.81 3.13 -6.42
CA GLY A 51 -6.02 4.53 -6.04
C GLY A 51 -7.15 4.65 -5.03
N SER A 52 -7.16 5.73 -4.26
CA SER A 52 -8.21 5.98 -3.25
C SER A 52 -9.61 6.06 -3.86
N LEU A 53 -9.70 6.49 -5.10
CA LEU A 53 -10.93 6.54 -5.90
C LEU A 53 -10.52 6.29 -7.37
N LEU A 54 -11.07 5.25 -7.99
CA LEU A 54 -10.96 5.03 -9.43
C LEU A 54 -12.31 5.38 -10.08
N MET A 55 -12.25 6.20 -11.13
CA MET A 55 -13.41 6.67 -11.88
C MET A 55 -13.62 5.86 -13.16
N ASP A 56 -12.53 5.27 -13.68
CA ASP A 56 -12.50 4.51 -14.91
C ASP A 56 -12.23 3.02 -14.64
N ASP A 57 -12.71 2.15 -15.54
CA ASP A 57 -12.46 0.70 -15.51
C ASP A 57 -11.14 0.36 -16.24
N LYS A 58 -10.02 0.96 -15.79
CA LYS A 58 -8.70 0.77 -16.39
C LYS A 58 -7.78 -0.18 -15.60
N LEU A 59 -8.24 -0.69 -14.47
CA LEU A 59 -7.42 -1.48 -13.56
C LEU A 59 -6.80 -2.72 -14.26
N GLU A 60 -7.64 -3.50 -14.94
CA GLU A 60 -7.21 -4.73 -15.59
C GLU A 60 -6.29 -4.48 -16.79
N ASP A 61 -6.55 -3.44 -17.57
CA ASP A 61 -5.72 -3.05 -18.71
C ASP A 61 -4.35 -2.57 -18.24
N CYS A 62 -4.30 -1.79 -17.17
CA CYS A 62 -3.05 -1.37 -16.55
C CYS A 62 -2.21 -2.56 -16.09
N ILE A 63 -2.79 -3.51 -15.35
CA ILE A 63 -2.11 -4.72 -14.89
C ILE A 63 -1.61 -5.56 -16.07
N THR A 64 -2.46 -5.78 -17.07
CA THR A 64 -2.13 -6.57 -18.25
C THR A 64 -0.97 -5.94 -19.03
N THR A 65 -0.98 -4.62 -19.17
CA THR A 65 0.09 -3.88 -19.86
C THR A 65 1.42 -4.03 -19.10
N ILE A 66 1.44 -3.83 -17.79
CA ILE A 66 2.64 -3.98 -16.97
C ILE A 66 3.20 -5.41 -17.07
N LYS A 67 2.35 -6.43 -16.91
CA LYS A 67 2.79 -7.84 -16.95
C LYS A 67 3.23 -8.30 -18.35
N SER A 68 2.76 -7.66 -19.41
CA SER A 68 3.21 -7.95 -20.78
C SER A 68 4.59 -7.36 -21.10
N LYS A 69 5.04 -6.36 -20.36
CA LYS A 69 6.27 -5.57 -20.61
C LYS A 69 7.35 -5.75 -19.55
N SER A 70 7.01 -6.29 -18.38
CA SER A 70 7.96 -6.49 -17.28
C SER A 70 7.68 -7.78 -16.53
N ASN A 71 8.71 -8.28 -15.84
CA ASN A 71 8.60 -9.38 -14.86
C ASN A 71 8.48 -8.85 -13.41
N ILE A 72 8.35 -7.55 -13.22
CA ILE A 72 8.19 -6.95 -11.91
C ILE A 72 6.81 -7.37 -11.36
N PRO A 73 6.72 -7.93 -10.15
CA PRO A 73 5.47 -8.39 -9.58
C PRO A 73 4.51 -7.22 -9.35
N VAL A 74 3.22 -7.51 -9.52
CA VAL A 74 2.12 -6.56 -9.36
C VAL A 74 1.34 -6.89 -8.10
N MET A 75 1.25 -5.92 -7.20
CA MET A 75 0.49 -5.98 -5.96
C MET A 75 -0.64 -4.94 -5.98
N LEU A 76 -1.87 -5.37 -5.77
CA LEU A 76 -2.99 -4.44 -5.66
C LEU A 76 -2.89 -3.63 -4.36
N PHE A 77 -3.09 -2.33 -4.49
CA PHE A 77 -3.24 -1.39 -3.37
C PHE A 77 -4.63 -0.76 -3.43
N PRO A 78 -5.67 -1.51 -3.02
CA PRO A 78 -7.06 -1.14 -3.27
C PRO A 78 -7.52 0.00 -2.37
N GLY A 79 -8.22 0.98 -2.95
CA GLY A 79 -8.94 2.00 -2.20
C GLY A 79 -10.33 1.55 -1.72
N ASN A 80 -10.87 0.50 -2.33
CA ASN A 80 -12.16 -0.08 -1.96
C ASN A 80 -12.27 -1.55 -2.41
N SER A 81 -13.38 -2.22 -2.04
CA SER A 81 -13.63 -3.64 -2.33
C SER A 81 -13.84 -3.98 -3.82
N MET A 82 -13.99 -2.99 -4.70
CA MET A 82 -14.17 -3.21 -6.14
C MET A 82 -12.83 -3.32 -6.89
N GLN A 83 -11.74 -2.85 -6.29
CA GLN A 83 -10.41 -2.87 -6.90
C GLN A 83 -9.71 -4.23 -6.71
N ILE A 84 -10.35 -5.28 -7.22
CA ILE A 84 -9.84 -6.66 -7.17
C ILE A 84 -9.73 -7.19 -8.60
N SER A 85 -8.54 -7.67 -8.96
CA SER A 85 -8.31 -8.34 -10.25
C SER A 85 -7.42 -9.56 -10.06
N ASN A 86 -7.87 -10.70 -10.56
CA ASN A 86 -7.11 -11.97 -10.51
C ASN A 86 -5.89 -11.98 -11.45
N LYS A 87 -5.68 -10.92 -12.23
CA LYS A 87 -4.50 -10.75 -13.09
C LYS A 87 -3.26 -10.28 -12.33
N ALA A 88 -3.44 -9.69 -11.15
CA ALA A 88 -2.32 -9.33 -10.28
C ALA A 88 -1.70 -10.56 -9.58
N ASP A 89 -0.58 -10.38 -8.94
CA ASP A 89 0.13 -11.45 -8.21
C ASP A 89 -0.25 -11.50 -6.73
N SER A 90 -0.56 -10.34 -6.15
CA SER A 90 -0.93 -10.22 -4.74
C SER A 90 -1.82 -9.02 -4.48
N ILE A 91 -2.34 -8.94 -3.26
CA ILE A 91 -3.14 -7.80 -2.78
C ILE A 91 -2.78 -7.45 -1.34
N LEU A 92 -2.66 -6.16 -1.07
CA LEU A 92 -2.66 -5.63 0.29
C LEU A 92 -4.10 -5.68 0.82
N PHE A 93 -4.38 -6.60 1.73
CA PHE A 93 -5.66 -6.71 2.39
C PHE A 93 -5.70 -5.73 3.56
N LEU A 94 -6.04 -4.48 3.23
CA LEU A 94 -5.86 -3.33 4.10
C LEU A 94 -6.91 -3.29 5.22
N SER A 95 -6.46 -3.06 6.45
CA SER A 95 -7.29 -2.60 7.57
C SER A 95 -6.75 -1.23 8.01
N LEU A 96 -7.57 -0.19 7.97
CA LEU A 96 -7.17 1.18 8.34
C LEU A 96 -7.12 1.33 9.86
N ILE A 97 -6.06 0.80 10.47
CA ILE A 97 -5.91 0.72 11.92
C ILE A 97 -5.61 2.07 12.59
N SER A 98 -5.19 3.09 11.84
CA SER A 98 -5.06 4.46 12.36
C SER A 98 -6.41 5.15 12.55
N GLY A 99 -7.45 4.73 11.82
CA GLY A 99 -8.79 5.26 11.92
C GLY A 99 -9.60 4.60 13.04
N ARG A 100 -10.78 5.18 13.31
CA ARG A 100 -11.79 4.61 14.21
C ARG A 100 -13.10 4.37 13.47
N ASN A 101 -13.00 4.24 12.12
CA ASN A 101 -14.13 3.97 11.25
C ASN A 101 -14.25 2.45 11.04
N PRO A 102 -15.27 1.78 11.59
CA PRO A 102 -15.43 0.33 11.43
C PRO A 102 -15.61 -0.11 9.98
N HIS A 103 -16.11 0.76 9.10
CA HIS A 103 -16.23 0.46 7.68
C HIS A 103 -14.88 0.13 7.02
N THR A 104 -13.82 0.86 7.36
CA THR A 104 -12.46 0.65 6.83
C THR A 104 -11.59 -0.26 7.71
N LEU A 105 -12.00 -0.47 8.98
CA LEU A 105 -11.32 -1.41 9.87
C LEU A 105 -11.63 -2.87 9.53
N ILE A 106 -12.91 -3.18 9.25
CA ILE A 106 -13.38 -4.55 8.99
C ILE A 106 -14.48 -4.64 7.93
N GLY A 107 -15.30 -3.59 7.73
CA GLY A 107 -16.47 -3.64 6.85
C GLY A 107 -16.11 -3.96 5.40
N GLN A 108 -15.16 -3.28 4.81
CA GLN A 108 -14.68 -3.55 3.44
C GLN A 108 -14.06 -4.94 3.30
N GLN A 109 -13.38 -5.42 4.33
CA GLN A 109 -12.76 -6.74 4.37
C GLN A 109 -13.82 -7.85 4.34
N VAL A 110 -14.92 -7.68 5.09
CA VAL A 110 -16.04 -8.64 5.08
C VAL A 110 -16.68 -8.72 3.69
N ILE A 111 -16.85 -7.57 3.00
CA ILE A 111 -17.43 -7.52 1.65
C ILE A 111 -16.51 -8.21 0.62
N SER A 112 -15.21 -7.97 0.69
CA SER A 112 -14.24 -8.45 -0.32
C SER A 112 -13.75 -9.87 -0.07
N ALA A 113 -13.76 -10.36 1.16
CA ALA A 113 -13.17 -11.66 1.53
C ALA A 113 -13.75 -12.86 0.76
N PRO A 114 -15.09 -12.99 0.53
CA PRO A 114 -15.63 -14.11 -0.25
C PRO A 114 -15.13 -14.13 -1.69
N LEU A 115 -14.99 -12.96 -2.32
CA LEU A 115 -14.44 -12.84 -3.67
C LEU A 115 -12.94 -13.18 -3.67
N LEU A 116 -12.18 -12.63 -2.76
CA LEU A 116 -10.73 -12.87 -2.65
C LEU A 116 -10.42 -14.36 -2.42
N LYS A 117 -11.27 -15.07 -1.67
CA LYS A 117 -11.13 -16.51 -1.45
C LYS A 117 -11.21 -17.35 -2.72
N GLN A 118 -11.82 -16.82 -3.79
CA GLN A 118 -11.97 -17.46 -5.09
C GLN A 118 -10.84 -17.08 -6.07
N THR A 119 -9.96 -16.17 -5.69
CA THR A 119 -8.81 -15.75 -6.49
C THR A 119 -7.56 -16.57 -6.19
N ASN A 120 -6.56 -16.46 -7.08
CA ASN A 120 -5.21 -16.98 -6.87
C ASN A 120 -4.27 -15.92 -6.27
N LEU A 121 -4.77 -14.76 -5.88
CA LEU A 121 -3.97 -13.68 -5.31
C LEU A 121 -3.31 -14.10 -4.00
N GLU A 122 -2.05 -13.75 -3.83
CA GLU A 122 -1.43 -13.81 -2.51
C GLU A 122 -2.00 -12.69 -1.64
N ILE A 123 -2.79 -13.05 -0.62
CA ILE A 123 -3.46 -12.10 0.27
C ILE A 123 -2.53 -11.74 1.43
N ILE A 124 -2.16 -10.47 1.55
CA ILE A 124 -1.25 -9.98 2.58
C ILE A 124 -2.00 -9.03 3.51
N SER A 125 -2.37 -9.52 4.71
CA SER A 125 -3.06 -8.71 5.72
C SER A 125 -2.18 -7.56 6.17
N THR A 126 -2.68 -6.32 6.03
CA THR A 126 -1.87 -5.11 6.18
C THR A 126 -2.55 -4.10 7.08
N GLY A 127 -1.84 -3.68 8.12
CA GLY A 127 -2.23 -2.55 8.96
C GLY A 127 -1.90 -1.24 8.28
N TYR A 128 -2.91 -0.62 7.68
CA TYR A 128 -2.75 0.65 6.98
C TYR A 128 -2.93 1.81 7.96
N MET A 129 -1.98 2.74 7.94
CA MET A 129 -1.93 3.85 8.88
C MET A 129 -1.73 5.16 8.12
N LEU A 130 -2.74 6.01 8.11
CA LEU A 130 -2.64 7.37 7.60
C LEU A 130 -1.92 8.25 8.61
N ILE A 131 -0.90 8.97 8.13
CA ILE A 131 -0.12 9.94 8.89
C ILE A 131 -0.38 11.32 8.30
N ASP A 132 -0.62 12.29 9.16
CA ASP A 132 -0.81 13.67 8.74
C ASP A 132 0.42 14.20 7.99
N SER A 133 0.21 14.66 6.78
CA SER A 133 1.23 15.20 5.87
C SER A 133 1.09 16.70 5.64
N GLY A 134 0.30 17.40 6.46
CA GLY A 134 0.08 18.83 6.40
C GLY A 134 -1.11 19.27 5.53
N GLU A 135 -1.77 18.33 4.84
CA GLU A 135 -2.99 18.56 4.06
C GLU A 135 -3.92 17.36 4.11
N ALA A 136 -5.22 17.63 3.95
CA ALA A 136 -6.20 16.56 3.75
C ALA A 136 -5.91 15.83 2.43
N THR A 137 -5.83 14.50 2.48
CA THR A 137 -5.60 13.66 1.31
C THR A 137 -6.90 13.00 0.86
N THR A 138 -6.96 12.54 -0.40
CA THR A 138 -8.11 11.75 -0.87
C THR A 138 -8.37 10.55 0.04
N ALA A 139 -7.32 9.88 0.52
CA ALA A 139 -7.45 8.73 1.41
C ALA A 139 -8.11 9.10 2.75
N SER A 140 -7.73 10.23 3.38
CA SER A 140 -8.34 10.66 4.64
C SER A 140 -9.79 11.09 4.46
N TYR A 141 -10.09 11.79 3.36
CA TYR A 141 -11.46 12.20 3.05
C TYR A 141 -12.38 11.02 2.78
N MET A 142 -11.97 10.12 1.87
CA MET A 142 -12.78 8.95 1.47
C MET A 142 -12.97 7.95 2.59
N SER A 143 -11.98 7.79 3.48
CA SER A 143 -12.07 6.89 4.63
C SER A 143 -12.86 7.50 5.80
N ASN A 144 -13.19 8.78 5.76
CA ASN A 144 -13.78 9.52 6.88
C ASN A 144 -13.02 9.27 8.19
N THR A 145 -11.69 9.42 8.14
CA THR A 145 -10.81 9.23 9.30
C THR A 145 -9.84 10.39 9.45
N THR A 146 -9.45 10.65 10.70
CA THR A 146 -8.39 11.61 11.00
C THR A 146 -7.05 10.88 11.01
N PRO A 147 -6.05 11.32 10.21
CA PRO A 147 -4.70 10.77 10.24
C PRO A 147 -4.03 10.95 11.60
N ILE A 148 -3.07 10.06 11.93
CA ILE A 148 -2.23 10.23 13.12
C ILE A 148 -1.39 11.50 12.91
N PRO A 149 -1.37 12.45 13.89
CA PRO A 149 -0.58 13.67 13.75
C PRO A 149 0.91 13.37 13.53
N HIS A 150 1.53 14.09 12.61
CA HIS A 150 2.92 13.88 12.17
C HIS A 150 3.94 13.82 13.34
N ALA A 151 3.74 14.58 14.41
CA ALA A 151 4.63 14.59 15.56
C ALA A 151 4.32 13.52 16.63
N LYS A 152 3.25 12.73 16.48
CA LYS A 152 2.80 11.76 17.48
C LYS A 152 3.35 10.36 17.21
N HIS A 153 4.68 10.23 17.26
CA HIS A 153 5.39 8.97 17.00
C HIS A 153 4.95 7.83 17.92
N ASN A 154 4.68 8.14 19.21
CA ASN A 154 4.21 7.17 20.19
C ASN A 154 2.84 6.60 19.87
N ILE A 155 1.92 7.41 19.31
CA ILE A 155 0.61 6.94 18.86
C ILE A 155 0.79 6.01 17.65
N ALA A 156 1.62 6.39 16.68
CA ALA A 156 1.92 5.55 15.52
C ALA A 156 2.54 4.21 15.96
N THR A 157 3.51 4.23 16.87
CA THR A 157 4.15 3.03 17.39
C THR A 157 3.16 2.11 18.11
N ALA A 158 2.35 2.65 19.03
CA ALA A 158 1.34 1.86 19.73
C ALA A 158 0.30 1.25 18.78
N THR A 159 -0.10 1.99 17.73
CA THR A 159 -1.03 1.49 16.71
C THR A 159 -0.41 0.36 15.88
N ALA A 160 0.86 0.49 15.50
CA ALA A 160 1.58 -0.54 14.75
C ALA A 160 1.76 -1.84 15.57
N ILE A 161 2.13 -1.74 16.85
CA ILE A 161 2.22 -2.86 17.79
C ILE A 161 0.87 -3.57 17.91
N ALA A 162 -0.22 -2.81 18.06
CA ALA A 162 -1.56 -3.39 18.11
C ALA A 162 -1.90 -4.13 16.82
N GLY A 163 -1.55 -3.58 15.65
CA GLY A 163 -1.72 -4.25 14.36
C GLY A 163 -0.97 -5.58 14.29
N GLU A 164 0.28 -5.63 14.74
CA GLU A 164 1.06 -6.85 14.81
C GLU A 164 0.45 -7.88 15.76
N MET A 165 0.03 -7.46 16.96
CA MET A 165 -0.62 -8.33 17.94
C MET A 165 -1.95 -8.90 17.45
N LEU A 166 -2.65 -8.18 16.56
CA LEU A 166 -3.86 -8.65 15.87
C LEU A 166 -3.57 -9.62 14.71
N GLY A 167 -2.29 -9.94 14.44
CA GLY A 167 -1.88 -10.89 13.41
C GLY A 167 -1.75 -10.31 12.01
N LEU A 168 -1.66 -8.98 11.87
CA LEU A 168 -1.37 -8.36 10.58
C LEU A 168 0.07 -8.69 10.15
N LYS A 169 0.28 -8.92 8.87
CA LYS A 169 1.56 -9.34 8.29
C LYS A 169 2.47 -8.19 7.90
N LEU A 170 1.89 -7.02 7.63
CA LEU A 170 2.61 -5.80 7.25
C LEU A 170 2.01 -4.60 7.99
N ILE A 171 2.84 -3.61 8.24
CA ILE A 171 2.40 -2.25 8.58
C ILE A 171 2.76 -1.32 7.42
N PHE A 172 1.83 -0.45 7.04
CA PHE A 172 2.06 0.58 6.03
C PHE A 172 1.78 1.96 6.63
N LEU A 173 2.83 2.78 6.77
CA LEU A 173 2.72 4.20 7.09
C LEU A 173 2.57 4.99 5.80
N ASP A 174 1.46 5.71 5.62
CA ASP A 174 1.19 6.48 4.42
C ASP A 174 0.87 7.94 4.73
N GLY A 175 1.65 8.85 4.16
CA GLY A 175 1.36 10.28 4.16
C GLY A 175 0.27 10.69 3.16
N GLY A 176 -0.12 9.75 2.28
CA GLY A 176 -1.11 9.96 1.22
C GLY A 176 -0.53 10.54 -0.08
N SER A 177 -1.31 10.39 -1.16
CA SER A 177 -0.96 10.96 -2.46
C SER A 177 -0.98 12.49 -2.40
N GLY A 178 0.08 13.11 -2.92
CA GLY A 178 0.21 14.58 -2.88
C GLY A 178 0.72 15.14 -1.54
N ALA A 179 1.15 14.29 -0.61
CA ALA A 179 1.69 14.70 0.68
C ALA A 179 2.72 15.82 0.55
N LYS A 180 2.57 16.89 1.34
CA LYS A 180 3.53 18.02 1.37
C LYS A 180 4.85 17.64 2.00
N GLN A 181 4.82 16.73 2.98
CA GLN A 181 5.98 16.24 3.69
C GLN A 181 5.96 14.73 3.80
N ALA A 182 7.13 14.11 3.67
CA ALA A 182 7.31 12.69 3.91
C ALA A 182 7.17 12.37 5.41
N ILE A 183 6.88 11.11 5.73
CA ILE A 183 6.86 10.63 7.11
C ILE A 183 8.24 10.81 7.73
N SER A 184 8.30 11.38 8.94
CA SER A 184 9.57 11.69 9.60
C SER A 184 10.40 10.44 9.88
N THR A 185 11.72 10.55 9.70
CA THR A 185 12.66 9.47 10.02
C THR A 185 12.55 9.03 11.48
N LYS A 186 12.20 9.95 12.37
CA LYS A 186 11.96 9.66 13.79
C LYS A 186 10.74 8.75 13.98
N MET A 187 9.63 8.99 13.27
CA MET A 187 8.44 8.12 13.32
C MET A 187 8.76 6.74 12.73
N ILE A 188 9.44 6.70 11.58
CA ILE A 188 9.84 5.44 10.94
C ILE A 188 10.72 4.61 11.89
N SER A 189 11.72 5.23 12.49
CA SER A 189 12.61 4.58 13.46
C SER A 189 11.85 4.08 14.69
N SER A 190 10.96 4.92 15.26
CA SER A 190 10.14 4.55 16.42
C SER A 190 9.26 3.33 16.15
N VAL A 191 8.59 3.30 15.00
CA VAL A 191 7.73 2.16 14.63
C VAL A 191 8.57 0.93 14.30
N SER A 192 9.57 1.06 13.43
CA SER A 192 10.36 -0.08 12.95
C SER A 192 11.16 -0.79 14.03
N SER A 193 11.51 -0.11 15.14
CA SER A 193 12.22 -0.70 16.27
C SER A 193 11.33 -1.50 17.22
N GLN A 194 10.00 -1.41 17.09
CA GLN A 194 9.04 -1.98 18.02
C GLN A 194 8.14 -3.06 17.38
N ILE A 195 8.30 -3.33 16.07
CA ILE A 195 7.56 -4.38 15.37
C ILE A 195 8.52 -5.35 14.68
N ASP A 196 8.16 -6.63 14.69
CA ASP A 196 8.93 -7.69 14.03
C ASP A 196 8.47 -7.95 12.59
N ILE A 197 7.27 -7.47 12.21
CA ILE A 197 6.75 -7.57 10.84
C ILE A 197 7.33 -6.46 9.93
N PRO A 198 7.30 -6.62 8.59
CA PRO A 198 7.78 -5.59 7.66
C PRO A 198 7.00 -4.29 7.76
N LEU A 199 7.72 -3.18 7.56
CA LEU A 199 7.20 -1.83 7.50
C LEU A 199 7.34 -1.28 6.09
N ILE A 200 6.23 -0.80 5.52
CA ILE A 200 6.18 -0.02 4.28
C ILE A 200 6.00 1.45 4.66
N VAL A 201 6.65 2.32 3.93
CA VAL A 201 6.53 3.78 4.10
C VAL A 201 6.23 4.39 2.73
N GLY A 202 5.18 5.20 2.64
CA GLY A 202 4.76 5.86 1.41
C GLY A 202 4.24 7.28 1.64
N GLY A 203 4.02 7.98 0.53
CA GLY A 203 3.54 9.35 0.54
C GLY A 203 4.66 10.39 0.74
N GLY A 204 4.71 11.39 -0.13
CA GLY A 204 5.63 12.52 -0.04
C GLY A 204 7.11 12.21 -0.34
N ILE A 205 7.46 11.01 -0.79
CA ILE A 205 8.83 10.63 -1.16
C ILE A 205 9.12 11.23 -2.55
N ARG A 206 10.17 12.08 -2.65
CA ARG A 206 10.49 12.81 -3.90
C ARG A 206 11.95 12.65 -4.33
N SER A 207 12.81 12.14 -3.48
CA SER A 207 14.23 11.91 -3.74
C SER A 207 14.78 10.83 -2.81
#